data_adddc71dcaf69a778f75ab01bf8a3b3d
#
_entry.id   adddc71dcaf69a778f75ab01bf8a3b3d
#
_cell.length_a   1.000
_cell.length_b   1.000
_cell.length_c   1.000
_cell.angle_alpha   90.00
_cell.angle_beta   90.00
_cell.angle_gamma   90.00
#
_symmetry.space_group_name_H-M   'P 1'
#
loop_
_entity.id
_entity.type
_entity.pdbx_description
1 polymer ?
#
loop_
_entity_poly.entity_id
_entity_poly.type
_entity_poly.pdbx_seq_one_letter_code
_entity_poly.pdbx_strand_id
1 'polypeptide(L)'
;MERREMRTPQPRARKPSQLRLTNDQPSLPARLVHLRHLAWLECYKRQLQTENKSDNTQKSYFYGLRALIETRCADEDVLDEERYEQLSIQEMAERMEPMNGRLDLWAHSISNLKPTTYNARIAAARHFIRWLGLRWPDHLQRARTGKRLPRTLTRRELTTVIEVAELSEDPVASLVVTMMLDTGMRVSEVCGLNLEDIDFDDASAKVLGGKGD
;
A
#
# COMPACT_ATOMS: atom_id res chain seq x y z
N MET A 1 -22.76 -65.26 -23.42
CA MET A 1 -21.76 -64.35 -22.80
C MET A 1 -21.92 -62.98 -23.41
N GLU A 2 -22.85 -62.22 -22.86
CA GLU A 2 -23.16 -60.84 -23.31
C GLU A 2 -22.24 -59.81 -22.63
N ARG A 3 -21.49 -59.09 -23.45
CA ARG A 3 -20.67 -57.95 -22.94
C ARG A 3 -21.59 -56.75 -22.69
N ARG A 4 -21.74 -56.37 -21.43
CA ARG A 4 -22.35 -55.12 -21.03
C ARG A 4 -21.40 -53.95 -21.40
N GLU A 5 -21.82 -53.13 -22.34
CA GLU A 5 -21.17 -51.84 -22.63
C GLU A 5 -21.45 -50.86 -21.48
N MET A 6 -20.39 -50.42 -20.82
CA MET A 6 -20.44 -49.32 -19.82
C MET A 6 -20.58 -47.99 -20.58
N ARG A 7 -21.76 -47.42 -20.49
CA ARG A 7 -22.02 -46.04 -20.94
C ARG A 7 -21.31 -45.06 -19.98
N THR A 8 -20.30 -44.36 -20.46
CA THR A 8 -19.71 -43.19 -19.77
C THR A 8 -20.71 -42.03 -19.71
N PRO A 9 -20.90 -41.40 -18.56
CA PRO A 9 -21.82 -40.24 -18.44
C PRO A 9 -21.21 -39.04 -19.16
N GLN A 10 -21.93 -38.47 -20.12
CA GLN A 10 -21.57 -37.21 -20.76
C GLN A 10 -21.64 -36.04 -19.76
N PRO A 11 -20.67 -35.13 -19.77
CA PRO A 11 -20.71 -33.94 -18.92
C PRO A 11 -21.88 -33.03 -19.35
N ARG A 12 -22.79 -32.75 -18.42
CA ARG A 12 -23.88 -31.78 -18.61
C ARG A 12 -23.29 -30.43 -18.94
N ALA A 13 -23.55 -29.93 -20.14
CA ALA A 13 -23.26 -28.57 -20.53
C ALA A 13 -23.92 -27.58 -19.52
N ARG A 14 -23.10 -26.82 -18.79
CA ARG A 14 -23.60 -25.71 -17.99
C ARG A 14 -24.14 -24.64 -18.93
N LYS A 15 -25.44 -24.34 -18.82
CA LYS A 15 -26.06 -23.22 -19.50
C LYS A 15 -25.25 -21.95 -19.16
N PRO A 16 -24.89 -21.09 -20.16
CA PRO A 16 -24.28 -19.81 -19.86
C PRO A 16 -25.28 -19.02 -18.99
N SER A 17 -24.82 -18.63 -17.80
CA SER A 17 -25.57 -17.71 -16.94
C SER A 17 -25.79 -16.43 -17.77
N GLN A 18 -27.05 -16.12 -18.05
CA GLN A 18 -27.43 -14.86 -18.63
C GLN A 18 -26.90 -13.76 -17.69
N LEU A 19 -25.88 -13.04 -18.12
CA LEU A 19 -25.47 -11.77 -17.54
C LEU A 19 -26.69 -10.85 -17.63
N ARG A 20 -27.41 -10.72 -16.52
CA ARG A 20 -28.34 -9.61 -16.36
C ARG A 20 -27.44 -8.36 -16.35
N LEU A 21 -27.53 -7.58 -17.41
CA LEU A 21 -27.12 -6.19 -17.43
C LEU A 21 -28.11 -5.45 -16.50
N THR A 22 -27.90 -5.56 -15.21
CA THR A 22 -28.53 -4.68 -14.25
C THR A 22 -27.76 -3.37 -14.35
N ASN A 23 -28.50 -2.31 -14.62
CA ASN A 23 -28.05 -0.92 -14.66
C ASN A 23 -27.77 -0.46 -13.19
N ASP A 24 -26.98 -1.25 -12.45
CA ASP A 24 -26.64 -0.98 -11.07
C ASP A 24 -25.35 -0.15 -11.07
N GLN A 25 -25.55 1.16 -10.96
CA GLN A 25 -24.46 2.03 -10.52
C GLN A 25 -23.85 1.44 -9.23
N PRO A 26 -22.52 1.44 -9.07
CA PRO A 26 -21.89 0.89 -7.90
C PRO A 26 -22.50 1.53 -6.65
N SER A 27 -23.13 0.72 -5.80
CA SER A 27 -23.77 1.20 -4.58
C SER A 27 -22.68 1.49 -3.56
N LEU A 28 -22.46 2.77 -3.29
CA LEU A 28 -21.55 3.19 -2.23
C LEU A 28 -21.97 2.60 -0.88
N PRO A 29 -21.02 2.26 0.00
CA PRO A 29 -21.31 1.85 1.36
C PRO A 29 -22.16 2.92 2.08
N ALA A 30 -23.06 2.51 2.95
CA ALA A 30 -23.97 3.42 3.68
C ALA A 30 -23.22 4.63 4.32
N ARG A 31 -22.00 4.40 4.83
CA ARG A 31 -21.14 5.45 5.42
C ARG A 31 -20.69 6.53 4.41
N LEU A 32 -20.67 6.23 3.12
CA LEU A 32 -20.22 7.16 2.06
C LEU A 32 -21.37 7.77 1.27
N VAL A 33 -22.59 7.25 1.39
CA VAL A 33 -23.74 7.72 0.61
C VAL A 33 -24.00 9.22 0.80
N HIS A 34 -23.90 9.73 2.03
CA HIS A 34 -24.09 11.15 2.33
C HIS A 34 -22.90 12.03 1.93
N LEU A 35 -21.72 11.42 1.68
CA LEU A 35 -20.49 12.10 1.25
C LEU A 35 -20.25 11.97 -0.26
N ARG A 36 -21.15 11.33 -1.00
CA ARG A 36 -20.93 10.93 -2.41
C ARG A 36 -20.53 12.05 -3.36
N HIS A 37 -20.93 13.29 -3.07
CA HIS A 37 -20.62 14.47 -3.88
C HIS A 37 -19.37 15.22 -3.44
N LEU A 38 -18.72 14.79 -2.35
CA LEU A 38 -17.48 15.39 -1.86
C LEU A 38 -16.28 14.84 -2.61
N ALA A 39 -15.21 15.65 -2.71
CA ALA A 39 -13.96 15.22 -3.29
C ALA A 39 -13.39 13.99 -2.56
N TRP A 40 -13.07 12.95 -3.32
CA TRP A 40 -12.60 11.67 -2.76
C TRP A 40 -11.30 11.82 -1.96
N LEU A 41 -10.38 12.68 -2.42
CA LEU A 41 -9.05 12.81 -1.86
C LEU A 41 -9.08 13.19 -0.38
N GLU A 42 -9.83 14.26 -0.04
CA GLU A 42 -9.95 14.72 1.34
C GLU A 42 -10.69 13.71 2.23
N CYS A 43 -11.72 13.07 1.68
CA CYS A 43 -12.47 12.05 2.43
C CYS A 43 -11.61 10.80 2.70
N TYR A 44 -10.82 10.38 1.72
CA TYR A 44 -9.92 9.24 1.89
C TYR A 44 -8.76 9.55 2.83
N LYS A 45 -8.20 10.76 2.78
CA LYS A 45 -7.18 11.22 3.72
C LYS A 45 -7.68 11.18 5.17
N ARG A 46 -8.89 11.69 5.43
CA ARG A 46 -9.54 11.60 6.74
C ARG A 46 -9.74 10.16 7.17
N GLN A 47 -10.12 9.26 6.26
CA GLN A 47 -10.25 7.84 6.56
C GLN A 47 -8.94 7.23 7.05
N LEU A 48 -7.82 7.52 6.35
CA LEU A 48 -6.51 7.01 6.74
C LEU A 48 -6.06 7.55 8.12
N GLN A 49 -6.39 8.81 8.42
CA GLN A 49 -6.15 9.43 9.73
C GLN A 49 -6.99 8.76 10.82
N THR A 50 -8.28 8.52 10.58
CA THR A 50 -9.18 7.82 11.51
C THR A 50 -8.70 6.40 11.81
N GLU A 51 -8.04 5.75 10.84
CA GLU A 51 -7.41 4.44 11.01
C GLU A 51 -6.02 4.49 11.65
N ASN A 52 -5.60 5.65 12.17
CA ASN A 52 -4.29 5.88 12.77
C ASN A 52 -3.12 5.45 11.86
N LYS A 53 -3.26 5.63 10.53
CA LYS A 53 -2.15 5.39 9.62
C LYS A 53 -1.10 6.49 9.77
N SER A 54 0.15 6.11 9.99
CA SER A 54 1.27 7.05 10.05
C SER A 54 1.39 7.86 8.75
N ASP A 55 1.94 9.07 8.82
CA ASP A 55 2.13 9.95 7.66
C ASP A 55 2.91 9.27 6.53
N ASN A 56 3.93 8.48 6.88
CA ASN A 56 4.69 7.70 5.89
C ASN A 56 3.81 6.64 5.21
N THR A 57 2.88 6.02 5.93
CA THR A 57 1.92 5.07 5.35
C THR A 57 0.94 5.80 4.43
N GLN A 58 0.43 6.95 4.85
CA GLN A 58 -0.47 7.78 4.03
C GLN A 58 0.22 8.20 2.73
N LYS A 59 1.43 8.77 2.81
CA LYS A 59 2.26 9.13 1.64
C LYS A 59 2.50 7.94 0.71
N SER A 60 2.83 6.76 1.26
CA SER A 60 3.03 5.54 0.49
C SER A 60 1.75 5.08 -0.22
N TYR A 61 0.58 5.23 0.42
CA TYR A 61 -0.70 4.90 -0.17
C TYR A 61 -1.04 5.84 -1.33
N PHE A 62 -0.94 7.15 -1.15
CA PHE A 62 -1.19 8.11 -2.23
C PHE A 62 -0.25 7.91 -3.41
N TYR A 63 1.04 7.71 -3.14
CA TYR A 63 2.01 7.39 -4.19
C TYR A 63 1.65 6.10 -4.94
N GLY A 64 1.21 5.07 -4.22
CA GLY A 64 0.77 3.81 -4.82
C GLY A 64 -0.51 3.92 -5.65
N LEU A 65 -1.43 4.80 -5.25
CA LEU A 65 -2.70 5.03 -5.94
C LEU A 65 -2.56 5.89 -7.19
N ARG A 66 -1.59 6.81 -7.23
CA ARG A 66 -1.40 7.71 -8.37
C ARG A 66 -1.40 6.96 -9.70
N ALA A 67 -0.56 5.94 -9.83
CA ALA A 67 -0.47 5.13 -11.05
C ALA A 67 -1.78 4.39 -11.38
N LEU A 68 -2.57 3.99 -10.37
CA LEU A 68 -3.88 3.37 -10.58
C LEU A 68 -4.89 4.38 -11.13
N ILE A 69 -4.94 5.57 -10.54
CA ILE A 69 -5.88 6.63 -10.93
C ILE A 69 -5.56 7.12 -12.34
N GLU A 70 -4.29 7.25 -12.70
CA GLU A 70 -3.80 7.66 -14.02
C GLU A 70 -3.96 6.57 -15.09
N THR A 71 -4.21 5.30 -14.70
CA THR A 71 -4.45 4.22 -15.67
C THR A 71 -5.74 4.48 -16.44
N ARG A 72 -5.67 4.45 -17.78
CA ARG A 72 -6.80 4.73 -18.68
C ARG A 72 -7.42 3.46 -19.18
N CYS A 73 -8.74 3.44 -19.29
CA CYS A 73 -9.50 2.50 -20.10
C CYS A 73 -9.74 3.11 -21.48
N ALA A 74 -10.05 2.27 -22.48
CA ALA A 74 -10.02 2.65 -23.91
C ALA A 74 -10.89 3.86 -24.28
N ASP A 75 -11.99 4.11 -23.59
CA ASP A 75 -12.99 5.11 -23.92
C ASP A 75 -13.05 6.29 -22.91
N GLU A 76 -11.98 6.53 -22.16
CA GLU A 76 -12.00 7.57 -21.14
C GLU A 76 -11.31 8.87 -21.59
N ASP A 77 -11.93 9.98 -21.22
CA ASP A 77 -11.35 11.31 -21.37
C ASP A 77 -10.05 11.46 -20.60
N VAL A 78 -9.14 12.25 -21.17
CA VAL A 78 -7.91 12.66 -20.51
C VAL A 78 -8.26 13.62 -19.39
N LEU A 79 -8.11 13.17 -18.15
CA LEU A 79 -8.21 14.04 -16.99
C LEU A 79 -6.81 14.59 -16.66
N ASP A 80 -6.71 15.88 -16.40
CA ASP A 80 -5.53 16.50 -15.80
C ASP A 80 -5.43 16.18 -14.29
N GLU A 81 -4.30 16.49 -13.67
CA GLU A 81 -4.03 16.16 -12.28
C GLU A 81 -5.02 16.85 -11.32
N GLU A 82 -5.35 18.13 -11.59
CA GLU A 82 -6.31 18.89 -10.78
C GLU A 82 -7.70 18.26 -10.82
N ARG A 83 -8.15 17.82 -11.97
CA ARG A 83 -9.46 17.19 -12.12
C ARG A 83 -9.57 15.84 -11.44
N TYR A 84 -8.48 15.06 -11.38
CA TYR A 84 -8.45 13.81 -10.60
C TYR A 84 -8.68 14.06 -9.11
N GLU A 85 -8.08 15.10 -8.56
CA GLU A 85 -8.19 15.41 -7.14
C GLU A 85 -9.59 15.90 -6.77
N GLN A 86 -10.29 16.52 -7.72
CA GLN A 86 -11.62 17.08 -7.54
C GLN A 86 -12.77 16.09 -7.78
N LEU A 87 -12.49 14.91 -8.33
CA LEU A 87 -13.53 13.89 -8.53
C LEU A 87 -14.27 13.60 -7.22
N SER A 88 -15.59 13.51 -7.33
CA SER A 88 -16.42 13.08 -6.21
C SER A 88 -16.18 11.61 -5.87
N ILE A 89 -16.56 11.20 -4.67
CA ILE A 89 -16.50 9.78 -4.25
C ILE A 89 -17.31 8.90 -5.20
N GLN A 90 -18.46 9.37 -5.68
CA GLN A 90 -19.30 8.64 -6.62
C GLN A 90 -18.60 8.42 -7.97
N GLU A 91 -18.07 9.48 -8.57
CA GLU A 91 -17.32 9.41 -9.83
C GLU A 91 -16.09 8.52 -9.70
N MET A 92 -15.40 8.60 -8.56
CA MET A 92 -14.26 7.75 -8.30
C MET A 92 -14.65 6.27 -8.14
N ALA A 93 -15.80 5.96 -7.51
CA ALA A 93 -16.29 4.60 -7.39
C ALA A 93 -16.66 4.01 -8.77
N GLU A 94 -17.36 4.78 -9.60
CA GLU A 94 -17.70 4.38 -10.97
C GLU A 94 -16.45 4.12 -11.81
N ARG A 95 -15.45 4.99 -11.68
CA ARG A 95 -14.17 4.86 -12.38
C ARG A 95 -13.35 3.65 -11.93
N MET A 96 -13.43 3.28 -10.66
CA MET A 96 -12.69 2.15 -10.07
C MET A 96 -13.44 0.82 -10.09
N GLU A 97 -14.63 0.78 -10.71
CA GLU A 97 -15.39 -0.45 -10.83
C GLU A 97 -14.54 -1.56 -11.48
N PRO A 98 -14.34 -2.72 -10.82
CA PRO A 98 -13.45 -3.78 -11.32
C PRO A 98 -13.82 -4.30 -12.71
N MET A 99 -15.11 -4.23 -13.08
CA MET A 99 -15.60 -4.67 -14.40
C MET A 99 -15.05 -3.83 -15.56
N ASN A 100 -14.55 -2.63 -15.29
CA ASN A 100 -13.98 -1.74 -16.32
C ASN A 100 -12.57 -2.16 -16.77
N GLY A 101 -11.98 -3.20 -16.19
CA GLY A 101 -10.64 -3.69 -16.56
C GLY A 101 -9.47 -2.80 -16.11
N ARG A 102 -9.74 -1.65 -15.49
CA ARG A 102 -8.70 -0.71 -15.04
C ARG A 102 -7.70 -1.35 -14.09
N LEU A 103 -8.17 -2.12 -13.12
CA LEU A 103 -7.31 -2.79 -12.15
C LEU A 103 -6.36 -3.80 -12.82
N ASP A 104 -6.80 -4.48 -13.87
CA ASP A 104 -5.98 -5.43 -14.62
C ASP A 104 -4.92 -4.71 -15.46
N LEU A 105 -5.30 -3.64 -16.16
CA LEU A 105 -4.37 -2.81 -16.92
C LEU A 105 -3.30 -2.20 -15.99
N TRP A 106 -3.73 -1.64 -14.86
CA TRP A 106 -2.81 -1.11 -13.86
C TRP A 106 -1.90 -2.20 -13.27
N ALA A 107 -2.43 -3.36 -12.89
CA ALA A 107 -1.65 -4.45 -12.34
C ALA A 107 -0.60 -4.95 -13.34
N HIS A 108 -0.96 -5.00 -14.64
CA HIS A 108 -0.02 -5.31 -15.70
C HIS A 108 1.10 -4.26 -15.79
N SER A 109 0.76 -2.97 -15.73
CA SER A 109 1.75 -1.87 -15.82
C SER A 109 2.79 -1.89 -14.69
N ILE A 110 2.43 -2.40 -13.51
CA ILE A 110 3.32 -2.49 -12.34
C ILE A 110 3.96 -3.88 -12.16
N SER A 111 3.69 -4.83 -13.06
CA SER A 111 4.13 -6.24 -12.93
C SER A 111 5.67 -6.40 -12.90
N ASN A 112 6.41 -5.49 -13.55
CA ASN A 112 7.87 -5.50 -13.62
C ASN A 112 8.55 -4.91 -12.37
N LEU A 113 7.78 -4.42 -11.39
CA LEU A 113 8.34 -3.86 -10.17
C LEU A 113 8.88 -4.96 -9.24
N LYS A 114 9.83 -4.57 -8.39
CA LYS A 114 10.30 -5.48 -7.32
C LYS A 114 9.11 -5.94 -6.47
N PRO A 115 9.06 -7.22 -6.05
CA PRO A 115 7.93 -7.78 -5.30
C PRO A 115 7.50 -6.96 -4.08
N THR A 116 8.43 -6.32 -3.38
CA THR A 116 8.13 -5.45 -2.23
C THR A 116 7.37 -4.19 -2.65
N THR A 117 7.80 -3.55 -3.73
CA THR A 117 7.14 -2.35 -4.29
C THR A 117 5.78 -2.70 -4.88
N TYR A 118 5.71 -3.79 -5.65
CA TYR A 118 4.45 -4.32 -6.17
C TYR A 118 3.46 -4.55 -5.03
N ASN A 119 3.87 -5.26 -3.97
CA ASN A 119 3.01 -5.56 -2.82
C ASN A 119 2.55 -4.32 -2.06
N ALA A 120 3.39 -3.29 -1.97
CA ALA A 120 3.00 -2.01 -1.37
C ALA A 120 1.89 -1.32 -2.20
N ARG A 121 2.03 -1.31 -3.53
CA ARG A 121 1.01 -0.75 -4.44
C ARG A 121 -0.30 -1.54 -4.41
N ILE A 122 -0.23 -2.88 -4.42
CA ILE A 122 -1.41 -3.74 -4.26
C ILE A 122 -2.12 -3.48 -2.92
N ALA A 123 -1.36 -3.29 -1.83
CA ALA A 123 -1.94 -2.99 -0.52
C ALA A 123 -2.70 -1.66 -0.52
N ALA A 124 -2.11 -0.61 -1.10
CA ALA A 124 -2.74 0.70 -1.23
C ALA A 124 -4.01 0.64 -2.07
N ALA A 125 -3.93 0.05 -3.26
CA ALA A 125 -5.08 -0.10 -4.16
C ALA A 125 -6.21 -0.92 -3.52
N ARG A 126 -5.88 -2.07 -2.90
CA ARG A 126 -6.87 -2.90 -2.23
C ARG A 126 -7.56 -2.18 -1.08
N HIS A 127 -6.84 -1.37 -0.32
CA HIS A 127 -7.41 -0.57 0.75
C HIS A 127 -8.40 0.46 0.19
N PHE A 128 -8.00 1.16 -0.87
CA PHE A 128 -8.80 2.19 -1.53
C PHE A 128 -10.08 1.61 -2.16
N ILE A 129 -9.97 0.54 -2.93
CA ILE A 129 -11.11 -0.15 -3.56
C ILE A 129 -12.13 -0.61 -2.50
N ARG A 130 -11.64 -1.17 -1.38
CA ARG A 130 -12.51 -1.55 -0.26
C ARG A 130 -13.14 -0.35 0.45
N TRP A 131 -12.43 0.75 0.55
CA TRP A 131 -13.00 1.98 1.10
C TRP A 131 -14.15 2.49 0.26
N LEU A 132 -14.04 2.45 -1.06
CA LEU A 132 -15.12 2.76 -2.00
C LEU A 132 -16.28 1.76 -1.94
N GLY A 133 -16.14 0.63 -1.22
CA GLY A 133 -17.14 -0.44 -1.14
C GLY A 133 -17.11 -1.43 -2.29
N LEU A 134 -16.12 -1.31 -3.16
CA LEU A 134 -15.96 -2.19 -4.30
C LEU A 134 -15.25 -3.51 -3.90
N ARG A 135 -15.58 -4.56 -4.62
CA ARG A 135 -14.95 -5.87 -4.40
C ARG A 135 -13.57 -5.91 -5.06
N TRP A 136 -12.56 -6.31 -4.28
CA TRP A 136 -11.22 -6.57 -4.82
C TRP A 136 -11.21 -7.85 -5.66
N PRO A 137 -10.65 -7.83 -6.89
CA PRO A 137 -10.55 -9.03 -7.72
C PRO A 137 -9.69 -10.12 -7.09
N ASP A 138 -10.21 -11.35 -7.03
CA ASP A 138 -9.54 -12.46 -6.34
C ASP A 138 -8.23 -12.90 -7.03
N HIS A 139 -8.09 -12.63 -8.33
CA HIS A 139 -6.88 -12.95 -9.11
C HIS A 139 -5.73 -11.96 -8.88
N LEU A 140 -6.00 -10.74 -8.41
CA LEU A 140 -4.96 -9.77 -8.10
C LEU A 140 -4.37 -10.01 -6.70
N GLN A 141 -3.38 -10.87 -6.66
CA GLN A 141 -2.73 -11.30 -5.42
C GLN A 141 -1.36 -10.63 -5.24
N ARG A 142 -0.87 -10.68 -4.01
CA ARG A 142 0.48 -10.25 -3.68
C ARG A 142 1.52 -11.17 -4.32
N ALA A 143 2.60 -10.59 -4.83
CA ALA A 143 3.75 -11.34 -5.28
C ALA A 143 4.46 -12.04 -4.11
N ARG A 144 4.97 -13.25 -4.36
CA ARG A 144 5.79 -13.97 -3.38
C ARG A 144 7.10 -13.21 -3.17
N THR A 145 7.41 -12.94 -1.92
CA THR A 145 8.70 -12.35 -1.52
C THR A 145 9.58 -13.46 -0.96
N GLY A 146 10.77 -13.65 -1.54
CA GLY A 146 11.76 -14.54 -0.94
C GLY A 146 12.19 -14.02 0.45
N LYS A 147 12.57 -14.94 1.35
CA LYS A 147 13.23 -14.56 2.60
C LYS A 147 14.57 -13.91 2.24
N ARG A 148 14.67 -12.60 2.46
CA ARG A 148 15.96 -11.90 2.37
C ARG A 148 16.63 -11.96 3.73
N LEU A 149 17.87 -12.42 3.74
CA LEU A 149 18.72 -12.20 4.91
C LEU A 149 18.94 -10.69 5.06
N PRO A 150 18.86 -10.15 6.28
CA PRO A 150 19.21 -8.76 6.51
C PRO A 150 20.63 -8.51 6.01
N ARG A 151 20.83 -7.41 5.28
CA ARG A 151 22.18 -6.96 4.96
C ARG A 151 22.76 -6.33 6.21
N THR A 152 23.77 -6.96 6.77
CA THR A 152 24.55 -6.43 7.88
C THR A 152 25.83 -5.81 7.37
N LEU A 153 26.33 -4.79 8.03
CA LEU A 153 27.64 -4.22 7.77
C LEU A 153 28.73 -5.21 8.16
N THR A 154 29.72 -5.35 7.35
CA THR A 154 30.97 -6.03 7.75
C THR A 154 31.71 -5.18 8.77
N ARG A 155 32.62 -5.80 9.53
CA ARG A 155 33.43 -5.07 10.53
C ARG A 155 34.19 -3.90 9.90
N ARG A 156 34.73 -4.09 8.70
CA ARG A 156 35.43 -3.05 7.96
C ARG A 156 34.53 -1.88 7.57
N GLU A 157 33.34 -2.19 7.01
CA GLU A 157 32.33 -1.15 6.67
C GLU A 157 31.90 -0.37 7.92
N LEU A 158 31.72 -1.06 9.06
CA LEU A 158 31.38 -0.44 10.33
C LEU A 158 32.47 0.55 10.78
N THR A 159 33.74 0.13 10.77
CA THR A 159 34.86 1.00 11.11
C THR A 159 34.89 2.24 10.22
N THR A 160 34.73 2.06 8.91
CA THR A 160 34.69 3.19 7.96
C THR A 160 33.52 4.15 8.25
N VAL A 161 32.34 3.64 8.63
CA VAL A 161 31.19 4.50 8.98
C VAL A 161 31.50 5.35 10.23
N ILE A 162 32.13 4.76 11.24
CA ILE A 162 32.52 5.47 12.47
C ILE A 162 33.56 6.55 12.13
N GLU A 163 34.62 6.21 11.44
CA GLU A 163 35.68 7.16 11.02
C GLU A 163 35.12 8.34 10.23
N VAL A 164 34.23 8.08 9.26
CA VAL A 164 33.61 9.14 8.47
C VAL A 164 32.69 10.02 9.34
N ALA A 165 31.97 9.43 10.29
CA ALA A 165 31.12 10.20 11.19
C ALA A 165 31.93 11.08 12.16
N GLU A 166 33.07 10.60 12.64
CA GLU A 166 34.00 11.34 13.52
C GLU A 166 34.69 12.50 12.76
N LEU A 167 34.98 12.32 11.47
CA LEU A 167 35.56 13.36 10.61
C LEU A 167 34.52 14.36 10.06
N SER A 168 33.24 14.15 10.34
CA SER A 168 32.19 15.07 9.89
C SER A 168 32.30 16.43 10.59
N GLU A 169 32.11 17.50 9.84
CA GLU A 169 31.99 18.85 10.40
C GLU A 169 30.71 19.03 11.24
N ASP A 170 29.72 18.13 11.06
CA ASP A 170 28.49 18.11 11.85
C ASP A 170 28.71 17.30 13.13
N PRO A 171 28.74 17.96 14.30
CA PRO A 171 28.96 17.28 15.59
C PRO A 171 27.82 16.31 15.94
N VAL A 172 26.62 16.50 15.37
CA VAL A 172 25.48 15.63 15.61
C VAL A 172 25.62 14.32 14.85
N ALA A 173 26.34 14.29 13.73
CA ALA A 173 26.51 13.09 12.90
C ALA A 173 27.20 11.96 13.67
N SER A 174 28.31 12.25 14.35
CA SER A 174 29.06 11.27 15.18
C SER A 174 28.18 10.77 16.33
N LEU A 175 27.49 11.67 17.04
CA LEU A 175 26.60 11.30 18.14
C LEU A 175 25.49 10.37 17.68
N VAL A 176 24.78 10.68 16.58
CA VAL A 176 23.69 9.87 16.06
C VAL A 176 24.18 8.49 15.64
N VAL A 177 25.31 8.42 14.91
CA VAL A 177 25.89 7.14 14.49
C VAL A 177 26.27 6.28 15.69
N THR A 178 26.96 6.83 16.69
CA THR A 178 27.34 6.12 17.89
C THR A 178 26.13 5.63 18.67
N MET A 179 25.14 6.48 18.90
CA MET A 179 23.91 6.07 19.58
C MET A 179 23.18 4.94 18.84
N MET A 180 23.08 5.00 17.52
CA MET A 180 22.45 3.93 16.73
C MET A 180 23.22 2.62 16.83
N LEU A 181 24.54 2.66 16.86
CA LEU A 181 25.40 1.47 16.94
C LEU A 181 25.34 0.82 18.32
N ASP A 182 25.42 1.61 19.38
CA ASP A 182 25.46 1.11 20.76
C ASP A 182 24.11 0.62 21.26
N THR A 183 23.03 1.31 20.85
CA THR A 183 21.67 1.02 21.35
C THR A 183 20.83 0.18 20.42
N GLY A 184 21.17 0.12 19.13
CA GLY A 184 20.32 -0.46 18.08
C GLY A 184 19.08 0.37 17.73
N MET A 185 18.98 1.59 18.21
CA MET A 185 17.86 2.50 17.89
C MET A 185 17.81 2.82 16.41
N ARG A 186 16.60 3.04 15.90
CA ARG A 186 16.41 3.59 14.54
C ARG A 186 16.75 5.07 14.53
N VAL A 187 17.15 5.58 13.36
CA VAL A 187 17.45 7.03 13.21
C VAL A 187 16.28 7.90 13.68
N SER A 188 15.04 7.52 13.39
CA SER A 188 13.85 8.27 13.85
C SER A 188 13.65 8.23 15.36
N GLU A 189 14.07 7.17 16.02
CA GLU A 189 14.02 7.03 17.47
C GLU A 189 15.09 7.92 18.12
N VAL A 190 16.31 7.91 17.57
CA VAL A 190 17.38 8.80 18.06
C VAL A 190 17.01 10.28 17.86
N CYS A 191 16.52 10.65 16.68
CA CYS A 191 16.10 12.02 16.39
C CYS A 191 14.88 12.49 17.20
N GLY A 192 14.11 11.56 17.77
CA GLY A 192 12.95 11.85 18.60
C GLY A 192 13.25 11.91 20.11
N LEU A 193 14.49 11.62 20.52
CA LEU A 193 14.87 11.70 21.93
C LEU A 193 14.93 13.15 22.42
N ASN A 194 14.41 13.37 23.62
CA ASN A 194 14.63 14.59 24.38
C ASN A 194 15.64 14.33 25.51
N LEU A 195 16.24 15.37 26.06
CA LEU A 195 17.17 15.24 27.19
C LEU A 195 16.54 14.54 28.41
N GLU A 196 15.23 14.72 28.58
CA GLU A 196 14.43 14.11 29.66
C GLU A 196 14.27 12.59 29.49
N ASP A 197 14.48 12.08 28.27
CA ASP A 197 14.39 10.64 27.96
C ASP A 197 15.71 9.91 28.21
N ILE A 198 16.78 10.63 28.58
CA ILE A 198 18.13 10.10 28.78
C ILE A 198 18.47 10.13 30.27
N ASP A 199 18.75 8.96 30.82
CA ASP A 199 19.32 8.82 32.17
C ASP A 199 20.83 8.62 32.04
N PHE A 200 21.58 9.65 32.43
CA PHE A 200 23.04 9.64 32.37
C PHE A 200 23.67 8.83 33.48
N ASP A 201 22.98 8.64 34.61
CA ASP A 201 23.50 7.87 35.74
C ASP A 201 23.41 6.36 35.46
N ASP A 202 22.29 5.94 34.87
CA ASP A 202 22.07 4.53 34.49
C ASP A 202 22.52 4.22 33.04
N ALA A 203 23.06 5.20 32.31
CA ALA A 203 23.45 5.12 30.89
C ALA A 203 22.35 4.50 30.04
N SER A 204 21.11 4.93 30.25
CA SER A 204 19.93 4.43 29.56
C SER A 204 19.12 5.52 28.86
N ALA A 205 18.36 5.14 27.82
CA ALA A 205 17.48 6.07 27.12
C ALA A 205 16.11 5.41 26.90
N LYS A 206 15.04 6.19 27.14
CA LYS A 206 13.66 5.73 26.97
C LYS A 206 13.14 6.14 25.61
N VAL A 207 12.85 5.15 24.74
CA VAL A 207 12.21 5.40 23.44
C VAL A 207 10.70 5.45 23.63
N LEU A 208 10.10 6.60 23.33
CA LEU A 208 8.65 6.78 23.34
C LEU A 208 8.08 6.54 21.93
N GLY A 209 7.02 5.73 21.80
CA GLY A 209 6.34 5.49 20.53
C GLY A 209 7.11 4.59 19.55
N GLY A 210 7.80 3.57 20.06
CA GLY A 210 8.43 2.53 19.24
C GLY A 210 7.39 1.81 18.36
N LYS A 211 7.81 1.29 17.20
CA LYS A 211 6.93 0.56 16.29
C LYS A 211 6.46 -0.75 16.95
N GLY A 212 5.32 -0.72 17.59
CA GLY A 212 4.74 -1.89 18.28
C GLY A 212 4.01 -1.57 19.58
N ASP A 213 4.02 -0.29 19.99
CA ASP A 213 3.19 0.18 21.11
C ASP A 213 1.74 0.41 20.65
#